data_b1361f1cb5a9137d21927fe98368261f
#
_entry.id   b1361f1cb5a9137d21927fe98368261f
#
_cell.length_a   1.000
_cell.length_b   1.000
_cell.length_c   1.000
_cell.angle_alpha   90.00
_cell.angle_beta   90.00
_cell.angle_gamma   90.00
#
_symmetry.space_group_name_H-M   'P 1'
#
loop_
_entity.id
_entity.type
_entity.pdbx_description
1 polymer ?
#
loop_
_entity_poly.entity_id
_entity_poly.type
_entity_poly.pdbx_seq_one_letter_code
_entity_poly.pdbx_strand_id
1 'polypeptide(L)'
;LEEIQPNATVRGILPDVLITVVNVKWFGSEALELTYKDASGRVANQLLFRDDQPRLEIVERGRPWSFDGDGYLFQLVSEAHRIRLAHLFDPVLAVHTSLVEPLPHQITAVYEAMLPRQPLRFLLADDPGAGKTIMAGLYIKELIVRGDLQRCLIVCPGSLAEQWQDELFHRFQLPFEILTNDKLEAARTGNWFMENNLVIARLDKLSRNEDVQAKLAAPDCRWDLIVCDEAHKMSASFFGGEIKYTKRHNLGQLLSTLTRHFLLMTATPHNGKEEDFQLFMSLLDGDRFEGRFHDGVHAVDVSDMMRRMVKEHLLKFDGTPLFPERIAYTVPYKLSDAEANLYAQVT
;
A
#
# COMPACT_ATOMS: atom_id res chain seq x y z
N LEU A 1 -22.49 -44.03 -13.17
CA LEU A 1 -21.28 -43.16 -13.27
C LEU A 1 -21.13 -42.24 -12.05
N GLU A 2 -22.21 -41.82 -11.41
CA GLU A 2 -22.20 -40.88 -10.27
C GLU A 2 -21.46 -41.42 -9.03
N GLU A 3 -21.37 -42.76 -8.90
CA GLU A 3 -20.64 -43.41 -7.81
C GLU A 3 -19.14 -43.49 -8.01
N ILE A 4 -18.64 -43.14 -9.21
CA ILE A 4 -17.20 -43.12 -9.49
C ILE A 4 -16.62 -41.86 -8.87
N GLN A 5 -15.80 -42.05 -7.85
CA GLN A 5 -15.15 -41.00 -7.09
C GLN A 5 -13.61 -41.13 -7.14
N PRO A 6 -12.84 -40.08 -6.89
CA PRO A 6 -11.39 -40.20 -6.73
C PRO A 6 -11.01 -41.28 -5.71
N ASN A 7 -9.95 -42.02 -6.01
CA ASN A 7 -9.44 -43.18 -5.27
C ASN A 7 -10.35 -44.42 -5.29
N ALA A 8 -11.43 -44.43 -6.09
CA ALA A 8 -12.19 -45.66 -6.33
C ALA A 8 -11.37 -46.63 -7.20
N THR A 9 -11.51 -47.91 -6.91
CA THR A 9 -11.00 -48.97 -7.79
C THR A 9 -12.11 -49.46 -8.70
N VAL A 10 -11.89 -49.32 -10.01
CA VAL A 10 -12.93 -49.63 -11.03
C VAL A 10 -12.39 -50.66 -12.00
N ARG A 11 -13.28 -51.63 -12.34
CA ARG A 11 -13.06 -52.61 -13.42
C ARG A 11 -13.89 -52.25 -14.64
N GLY A 12 -13.46 -52.64 -15.84
CA GLY A 12 -14.19 -52.40 -17.09
C GLY A 12 -13.74 -51.21 -17.88
N ILE A 13 -12.75 -50.47 -17.43
CA ILE A 13 -12.08 -49.37 -18.17
C ILE A 13 -11.05 -49.97 -19.12
N LEU A 14 -10.13 -50.80 -18.62
CA LEU A 14 -9.17 -51.60 -19.39
C LEU A 14 -9.56 -53.08 -19.34
N PRO A 15 -9.25 -53.88 -20.41
CA PRO A 15 -9.54 -55.32 -20.40
C PRO A 15 -8.81 -56.00 -19.24
N ASP A 16 -9.56 -56.69 -18.37
CA ASP A 16 -9.07 -57.51 -17.26
C ASP A 16 -8.10 -56.83 -16.27
N VAL A 17 -8.07 -55.47 -16.25
CA VAL A 17 -7.22 -54.69 -15.35
C VAL A 17 -8.05 -53.82 -14.44
N LEU A 18 -7.73 -53.81 -13.14
CA LEU A 18 -8.23 -52.84 -12.19
C LEU A 18 -7.51 -51.53 -12.34
N ILE A 19 -8.24 -50.44 -12.33
CA ILE A 19 -7.69 -49.08 -12.35
C ILE A 19 -8.07 -48.35 -11.07
N THR A 20 -7.22 -47.39 -10.68
CA THR A 20 -7.56 -46.45 -9.58
C THR A 20 -7.90 -45.10 -10.17
N VAL A 21 -9.04 -44.56 -9.79
CA VAL A 21 -9.52 -43.25 -10.23
C VAL A 21 -8.67 -42.15 -9.58
N VAL A 22 -8.09 -41.27 -10.39
CA VAL A 22 -7.33 -40.11 -9.92
C VAL A 22 -8.22 -38.87 -9.86
N ASN A 23 -8.95 -38.61 -10.93
CA ASN A 23 -9.84 -37.46 -11.02
C ASN A 23 -11.06 -37.78 -11.90
N VAL A 24 -12.14 -37.05 -11.65
CA VAL A 24 -13.41 -37.18 -12.36
C VAL A 24 -13.90 -35.80 -12.76
N LYS A 25 -14.15 -35.59 -14.06
CA LYS A 25 -14.66 -34.32 -14.57
C LYS A 25 -15.89 -34.57 -15.42
N TRP A 26 -17.02 -33.98 -15.03
CA TRP A 26 -18.28 -34.08 -15.76
C TRP A 26 -18.38 -33.06 -16.90
N PHE A 27 -18.93 -33.51 -18.02
CA PHE A 27 -19.35 -32.70 -19.14
C PHE A 27 -20.87 -32.85 -19.33
N GLY A 28 -21.61 -31.98 -18.68
CA GLY A 28 -23.08 -32.13 -18.58
C GLY A 28 -23.48 -33.33 -17.73
N SER A 29 -24.61 -33.94 -18.04
CA SER A 29 -25.14 -35.13 -17.37
C SER A 29 -24.80 -36.46 -18.07
N GLU A 30 -24.23 -36.40 -19.28
CA GLU A 30 -24.14 -37.58 -20.16
C GLU A 30 -22.70 -38.08 -20.35
N ALA A 31 -21.70 -37.27 -20.06
CA ALA A 31 -20.31 -37.64 -20.29
C ALA A 31 -19.42 -37.33 -19.08
N LEU A 32 -18.48 -38.22 -18.80
CA LEU A 32 -17.53 -38.17 -17.70
C LEU A 32 -16.11 -38.39 -18.23
N GLU A 33 -15.21 -37.43 -18.07
CA GLU A 33 -13.78 -37.66 -18.27
C GLU A 33 -13.18 -38.24 -16.99
N LEU A 34 -12.68 -39.43 -17.12
CA LEU A 34 -12.02 -40.18 -16.05
C LEU A 34 -10.50 -40.14 -16.24
N THR A 35 -9.79 -39.55 -15.29
CA THR A 35 -8.35 -39.72 -15.16
C THR A 35 -8.07 -40.88 -14.22
N TYR A 36 -7.32 -41.87 -14.68
CA TYR A 36 -7.06 -43.06 -13.90
C TYR A 36 -5.59 -43.46 -13.94
N LYS A 37 -5.21 -44.30 -12.99
CA LYS A 37 -3.91 -44.91 -12.85
C LYS A 37 -4.05 -46.41 -12.95
N ASP A 38 -3.27 -47.05 -13.85
CA ASP A 38 -3.23 -48.51 -14.00
C ASP A 38 -2.33 -49.18 -12.95
N ALA A 39 -2.30 -50.51 -12.92
CA ALA A 39 -1.47 -51.26 -11.99
C ALA A 39 0.04 -51.03 -12.17
N SER A 40 0.50 -50.52 -13.32
CA SER A 40 1.89 -50.16 -13.56
C SER A 40 2.24 -48.74 -13.09
N GLY A 41 1.25 -47.98 -12.61
CA GLY A 41 1.41 -46.59 -12.20
C GLY A 41 1.28 -45.56 -13.32
N ARG A 42 0.95 -45.98 -14.55
CA ARG A 42 0.76 -45.07 -15.68
C ARG A 42 -0.56 -44.36 -15.54
N VAL A 43 -0.58 -43.05 -15.72
CA VAL A 43 -1.78 -42.22 -15.72
C VAL A 43 -2.31 -42.04 -17.14
N ALA A 44 -3.62 -42.22 -17.33
CA ALA A 44 -4.31 -42.05 -18.59
C ALA A 44 -5.70 -41.45 -18.39
N ASN A 45 -6.27 -40.88 -19.44
CA ASN A 45 -7.61 -40.30 -19.45
C ASN A 45 -8.52 -41.10 -20.37
N GLN A 46 -9.78 -41.24 -20.00
CA GLN A 46 -10.81 -41.85 -20.85
C GLN A 46 -12.12 -41.09 -20.68
N LEU A 47 -12.79 -40.81 -21.78
CA LEU A 47 -14.15 -40.27 -21.76
C LEU A 47 -15.13 -41.43 -21.68
N LEU A 48 -16.04 -41.39 -20.73
CA LEU A 48 -17.08 -42.35 -20.50
C LEU A 48 -18.44 -41.73 -20.75
N PHE A 49 -19.35 -42.47 -21.36
CA PHE A 49 -20.73 -42.07 -21.59
C PHE A 49 -21.69 -42.96 -20.78
N ARG A 50 -22.97 -42.59 -20.72
CA ARG A 50 -23.99 -43.35 -20.02
C ARG A 50 -24.08 -44.82 -20.48
N ASP A 51 -23.86 -45.05 -21.78
CA ASP A 51 -23.85 -46.38 -22.38
C ASP A 51 -22.70 -47.26 -21.89
N ASP A 52 -21.63 -46.68 -21.34
CA ASP A 52 -20.52 -47.43 -20.77
C ASP A 52 -20.82 -47.96 -19.36
N GLN A 53 -21.84 -47.46 -18.69
CA GLN A 53 -22.13 -47.77 -17.30
C GLN A 53 -22.33 -49.29 -17.02
N PRO A 54 -22.97 -50.08 -17.91
CA PRO A 54 -23.18 -51.50 -17.65
C PRO A 54 -21.91 -52.36 -17.62
N ARG A 55 -20.81 -51.86 -18.21
CA ARG A 55 -19.51 -52.58 -18.23
C ARG A 55 -18.64 -52.24 -17.03
N LEU A 56 -18.97 -51.20 -16.28
CA LEU A 56 -18.15 -50.70 -15.19
C LEU A 56 -18.59 -51.32 -13.87
N GLU A 57 -17.62 -51.86 -13.12
CA GLU A 57 -17.81 -52.36 -11.77
C GLU A 57 -16.92 -51.62 -10.78
N ILE A 58 -17.52 -51.00 -9.77
CA ILE A 58 -16.78 -50.41 -8.67
C ILE A 58 -16.45 -51.50 -7.67
N VAL A 59 -15.17 -51.86 -7.63
CA VAL A 59 -14.65 -52.90 -6.74
C VAL A 59 -14.42 -52.36 -5.34
N GLU A 60 -13.85 -51.14 -5.26
CA GLU A 60 -13.69 -50.47 -4.00
C GLU A 60 -14.19 -49.02 -4.17
N ARG A 61 -15.01 -48.57 -3.22
CA ARG A 61 -15.45 -47.17 -3.20
C ARG A 61 -14.30 -46.28 -2.76
N GLY A 62 -13.99 -45.29 -3.57
CA GLY A 62 -13.01 -44.27 -3.23
C GLY A 62 -13.44 -43.51 -1.97
N ARG A 63 -12.47 -43.03 -1.24
CA ARG A 63 -12.70 -42.08 -0.15
C ARG A 63 -12.54 -40.67 -0.70
N PRO A 64 -13.36 -39.71 -0.27
CA PRO A 64 -13.21 -38.32 -0.69
C PRO A 64 -11.90 -37.68 -0.17
N TRP A 65 -11.15 -38.41 0.63
CA TRP A 65 -9.87 -38.02 1.21
C TRP A 65 -8.92 -39.22 1.27
N SER A 66 -7.63 -38.97 1.13
CA SER A 66 -6.58 -39.99 1.28
C SER A 66 -5.45 -39.45 2.15
N PHE A 67 -4.62 -40.35 2.70
CA PHE A 67 -3.41 -40.02 3.45
C PHE A 67 -2.13 -40.30 2.63
N ASP A 68 -2.25 -40.42 1.32
CA ASP A 68 -1.16 -40.70 0.39
C ASP A 68 -0.54 -39.41 -0.22
N GLY A 69 -0.99 -38.24 0.24
CA GLY A 69 -0.43 -36.95 -0.15
C GLY A 69 1.01 -36.79 0.32
N ASP A 70 1.78 -35.97 -0.42
CA ASP A 70 3.15 -35.61 -0.06
C ASP A 70 3.15 -34.84 1.26
N GLY A 71 3.70 -35.46 2.33
CA GLY A 71 3.76 -34.84 3.67
C GLY A 71 4.62 -33.59 3.72
N TYR A 72 5.67 -33.50 2.90
CA TYR A 72 6.52 -32.31 2.80
C TYR A 72 5.76 -31.14 2.17
N LEU A 73 5.04 -31.40 1.08
CA LEU A 73 4.20 -30.39 0.44
C LEU A 73 3.08 -29.92 1.36
N PHE A 74 2.45 -30.82 2.12
CA PHE A 74 1.46 -30.45 3.12
C PHE A 74 2.03 -29.56 4.21
N GLN A 75 3.21 -29.87 4.73
CA GLN A 75 3.93 -29.04 5.71
C GLN A 75 4.24 -27.66 5.14
N LEU A 76 4.77 -27.59 3.92
CA LEU A 76 5.10 -26.34 3.25
C LEU A 76 3.86 -25.45 3.07
N VAL A 77 2.75 -26.02 2.59
CA VAL A 77 1.49 -25.29 2.41
C VAL A 77 0.92 -24.84 3.75
N SER A 78 0.95 -25.69 4.78
CA SER A 78 0.48 -25.34 6.12
C SER A 78 1.29 -24.20 6.72
N GLU A 79 2.63 -24.20 6.57
CA GLU A 79 3.49 -23.13 7.03
C GLU A 79 3.26 -21.83 6.23
N ALA A 80 3.08 -21.91 4.91
CA ALA A 80 2.75 -20.76 4.09
C ALA A 80 1.41 -20.11 4.54
N HIS A 81 0.40 -20.91 4.84
CA HIS A 81 -0.85 -20.42 5.39
C HIS A 81 -0.68 -19.80 6.79
N ARG A 82 0.11 -20.43 7.66
CA ARG A 82 0.41 -19.90 8.98
C ARG A 82 1.07 -18.52 8.90
N ILE A 83 2.06 -18.37 8.02
CA ILE A 83 2.75 -17.10 7.78
C ILE A 83 1.76 -16.06 7.23
N ARG A 84 0.96 -16.42 6.24
CA ARG A 84 -0.04 -15.52 5.64
C ARG A 84 -1.08 -15.03 6.65
N LEU A 85 -1.46 -15.86 7.61
CA LEU A 85 -2.47 -15.54 8.63
C LEU A 85 -1.85 -15.01 9.93
N ALA A 86 -0.53 -14.83 9.98
CA ALA A 86 0.15 -14.39 11.21
C ALA A 86 -0.38 -13.05 11.75
N HIS A 87 -0.82 -12.15 10.87
CA HIS A 87 -1.42 -10.87 11.25
C HIS A 87 -2.72 -10.99 12.05
N LEU A 88 -3.42 -12.13 11.98
CA LEU A 88 -4.60 -12.39 12.81
C LEU A 88 -4.24 -12.64 14.29
N PHE A 89 -3.00 -13.04 14.55
CA PHE A 89 -2.49 -13.35 15.88
C PHE A 89 -1.51 -12.30 16.41
N ASP A 90 -0.93 -11.50 15.51
CA ASP A 90 -0.03 -10.41 15.82
C ASP A 90 -0.55 -9.12 15.17
N PRO A 91 -1.22 -8.25 15.92
CA PRO A 91 -1.79 -7.02 15.38
C PRO A 91 -0.74 -5.98 14.96
N VAL A 92 0.53 -6.17 15.33
CA VAL A 92 1.65 -5.24 15.07
C VAL A 92 2.81 -5.92 14.34
N LEU A 93 2.50 -6.79 13.40
CA LEU A 93 3.47 -7.67 12.73
C LEU A 93 4.59 -6.89 12.03
N ALA A 94 4.30 -5.71 11.46
CA ALA A 94 5.33 -4.87 10.85
C ALA A 94 6.39 -4.40 11.88
N VAL A 95 6.00 -4.14 13.12
CA VAL A 95 6.95 -3.79 14.20
C VAL A 95 7.92 -4.94 14.45
N HIS A 96 7.39 -6.17 14.57
CA HIS A 96 8.20 -7.35 14.89
C HIS A 96 9.07 -7.83 13.71
N THR A 97 8.69 -7.48 12.49
CA THR A 97 9.41 -7.91 11.27
C THR A 97 10.26 -6.83 10.63
N SER A 98 10.38 -5.66 11.25
CA SER A 98 11.20 -4.54 10.80
C SER A 98 12.41 -4.32 11.70
N LEU A 99 13.45 -3.69 11.15
CA LEU A 99 14.66 -3.33 11.89
C LEU A 99 14.53 -1.91 12.46
N VAL A 100 13.45 -1.67 13.22
CA VAL A 100 13.15 -0.40 13.87
C VAL A 100 12.70 -0.63 15.31
N GLU A 101 13.02 0.30 16.17
CA GLU A 101 12.45 0.41 17.52
C GLU A 101 11.48 1.61 17.51
N PRO A 102 10.21 1.40 17.15
CA PRO A 102 9.27 2.49 17.01
C PRO A 102 8.89 3.05 18.36
N LEU A 103 8.69 4.36 18.43
CA LEU A 103 8.26 5.08 19.61
C LEU A 103 6.73 4.98 19.80
N PRO A 104 6.20 5.18 21.02
CA PRO A 104 4.77 5.05 21.33
C PRO A 104 3.88 5.83 20.37
N HIS A 105 4.22 7.09 20.07
CA HIS A 105 3.45 7.94 19.16
C HIS A 105 3.48 7.45 17.72
N GLN A 106 4.52 6.72 17.30
CA GLN A 106 4.61 6.12 15.96
C GLN A 106 3.69 4.90 15.84
N ILE A 107 3.66 4.08 16.90
CA ILE A 107 2.75 2.93 16.98
C ILE A 107 1.29 3.41 16.95
N THR A 108 0.93 4.36 17.81
CA THR A 108 -0.45 4.91 17.85
C THR A 108 -0.84 5.58 16.52
N ALA A 109 0.11 6.23 15.83
CA ALA A 109 -0.16 6.80 14.51
C ALA A 109 -0.57 5.73 13.49
N VAL A 110 0.15 4.61 13.47
CA VAL A 110 -0.09 3.55 12.50
C VAL A 110 -1.32 2.73 12.88
N TYR A 111 -1.36 2.20 14.09
CA TYR A 111 -2.32 1.17 14.48
C TYR A 111 -3.65 1.71 15.00
N GLU A 112 -3.68 2.91 15.56
CA GLU A 112 -4.90 3.52 16.07
C GLU A 112 -5.45 4.61 15.15
N ALA A 113 -4.57 5.37 14.47
CA ALA A 113 -5.03 6.47 13.63
C ALA A 113 -5.14 6.11 12.15
N MET A 114 -4.18 5.41 11.53
CA MET A 114 -4.18 5.15 10.09
C MET A 114 -4.83 3.81 9.71
N LEU A 115 -4.41 2.70 10.33
CA LEU A 115 -4.79 1.35 9.94
C LEU A 115 -6.31 1.06 10.04
N PRO A 116 -7.04 1.58 11.05
CA PRO A 116 -8.49 1.36 11.14
C PRO A 116 -9.31 2.10 10.08
N ARG A 117 -8.71 3.08 9.39
CA ARG A 117 -9.41 3.89 8.39
C ARG A 117 -9.38 3.23 7.02
N GLN A 118 -10.55 2.87 6.51
CA GLN A 118 -10.72 2.22 5.23
C GLN A 118 -11.84 2.91 4.42
N PRO A 119 -11.52 3.66 3.37
CA PRO A 119 -10.20 3.97 2.82
C PRO A 119 -9.40 4.97 3.67
N LEU A 120 -8.07 4.87 3.62
CA LEU A 120 -7.22 5.88 4.23
C LEU A 120 -7.13 7.12 3.32
N ARG A 121 -7.74 8.21 3.74
CA ARG A 121 -7.60 9.57 3.16
C ARG A 121 -7.14 10.46 4.31
N PHE A 122 -5.81 10.63 4.47
CA PHE A 122 -5.30 11.09 5.76
C PHE A 122 -4.09 12.04 5.63
N LEU A 123 -4.04 13.03 6.51
CA LEU A 123 -2.93 13.96 6.68
C LEU A 123 -2.18 13.66 7.99
N LEU A 124 -0.94 13.21 7.86
CA LEU A 124 0.00 13.05 8.97
C LEU A 124 0.82 14.34 9.12
N ALA A 125 0.44 15.16 10.10
CA ALA A 125 0.97 16.51 10.28
C ALA A 125 1.84 16.67 11.53
N ASP A 126 2.46 15.60 12.00
CA ASP A 126 3.35 15.60 13.16
C ASP A 126 4.59 16.47 12.89
N ASP A 127 5.14 17.07 13.94
CA ASP A 127 6.30 17.97 13.88
C ASP A 127 7.53 17.31 13.21
N PRO A 128 8.48 18.11 12.69
CA PRO A 128 9.73 17.60 12.15
C PRO A 128 10.50 16.80 13.23
N GLY A 129 11.01 15.62 12.86
CA GLY A 129 11.71 14.72 13.77
C GLY A 129 10.81 13.75 14.56
N ALA A 130 9.48 13.80 14.41
CA ALA A 130 8.57 12.79 14.97
C ALA A 130 8.71 11.41 14.32
N GLY A 131 9.42 11.32 13.19
CA GLY A 131 9.63 10.06 12.46
C GLY A 131 8.47 9.69 11.54
N LYS A 132 7.91 10.65 10.80
CA LYS A 132 6.84 10.41 9.83
C LYS A 132 7.21 9.35 8.79
N THR A 133 8.46 9.31 8.33
CA THR A 133 8.98 8.27 7.43
C THR A 133 8.89 6.87 8.06
N ILE A 134 9.18 6.75 9.36
CA ILE A 134 9.04 5.49 10.11
C ILE A 134 7.57 5.07 10.19
N MET A 135 6.66 6.02 10.48
CA MET A 135 5.22 5.75 10.53
C MET A 135 4.69 5.27 9.17
N ALA A 136 5.09 5.94 8.08
CA ALA A 136 4.71 5.53 6.74
C ALA A 136 5.32 4.17 6.35
N GLY A 137 6.59 3.91 6.69
CA GLY A 137 7.25 2.64 6.45
C GLY A 137 6.59 1.48 7.21
N LEU A 138 6.24 1.67 8.48
CA LEU A 138 5.48 0.69 9.27
C LEU A 138 4.10 0.44 8.65
N TYR A 139 3.39 1.49 8.26
CA TYR A 139 2.07 1.38 7.64
C TYR A 139 2.13 0.60 6.31
N ILE A 140 3.08 0.93 5.43
CA ILE A 140 3.29 0.23 4.16
C ILE A 140 3.64 -1.25 4.42
N LYS A 141 4.58 -1.52 5.34
CA LYS A 141 5.00 -2.88 5.69
C LYS A 141 3.84 -3.70 6.25
N GLU A 142 3.02 -3.12 7.13
CA GLU A 142 1.85 -3.78 7.71
C GLU A 142 0.84 -4.16 6.64
N LEU A 143 0.52 -3.25 5.71
CA LEU A 143 -0.40 -3.54 4.61
C LEU A 143 0.14 -4.61 3.66
N ILE A 144 1.45 -4.60 3.36
CA ILE A 144 2.09 -5.64 2.52
C ILE A 144 1.98 -7.01 3.19
N VAL A 145 2.30 -7.10 4.48
CA VAL A 145 2.27 -8.37 5.23
C VAL A 145 0.84 -8.90 5.36
N ARG A 146 -0.15 -8.03 5.50
CA ARG A 146 -1.58 -8.41 5.50
C ARG A 146 -2.09 -8.82 4.12
N GLY A 147 -1.35 -8.49 3.06
CA GLY A 147 -1.77 -8.72 1.69
C GLY A 147 -2.73 -7.67 1.14
N ASP A 148 -2.89 -6.56 1.84
CA ASP A 148 -3.78 -5.45 1.48
C ASP A 148 -3.11 -4.44 0.53
N LEU A 149 -1.78 -4.53 0.35
CA LEU A 149 -1.00 -3.67 -0.51
C LEU A 149 -0.03 -4.47 -1.37
N GLN A 150 -0.11 -4.25 -2.68
CA GLN A 150 0.84 -4.76 -3.66
C GLN A 150 1.59 -3.61 -4.34
N ARG A 151 0.91 -2.49 -4.61
CA ARG A 151 1.46 -1.37 -5.37
C ARG A 151 1.42 -0.08 -4.56
N CYS A 152 2.60 0.49 -4.34
CA CYS A 152 2.76 1.74 -3.60
C CYS A 152 3.61 2.75 -4.38
N LEU A 153 3.11 3.98 -4.45
CA LEU A 153 3.84 5.13 -4.99
C LEU A 153 4.15 6.11 -3.86
N ILE A 154 5.42 6.45 -3.69
CA ILE A 154 5.87 7.53 -2.81
C ILE A 154 6.28 8.71 -3.67
N VAL A 155 5.68 9.87 -3.41
CA VAL A 155 6.01 11.14 -4.08
C VAL A 155 6.65 12.07 -3.06
N CYS A 156 7.91 12.44 -3.26
CA CYS A 156 8.68 13.23 -2.31
C CYS A 156 9.51 14.32 -3.03
N PRO A 157 10.03 15.33 -2.29
CA PRO A 157 11.04 16.24 -2.80
C PRO A 157 12.26 15.49 -3.34
N GLY A 158 12.86 16.01 -4.42
CA GLY A 158 13.98 15.35 -5.08
C GLY A 158 15.16 15.04 -4.16
N SER A 159 15.42 15.89 -3.17
CA SER A 159 16.49 15.72 -2.18
C SER A 159 16.24 14.61 -1.15
N LEU A 160 15.01 14.11 -1.05
CA LEU A 160 14.64 13.09 -0.07
C LEU A 160 14.46 11.70 -0.71
N ALA A 161 14.54 11.58 -2.03
CA ALA A 161 14.21 10.32 -2.72
C ALA A 161 15.18 9.19 -2.33
N GLU A 162 16.47 9.45 -2.30
CA GLU A 162 17.50 8.51 -1.90
C GLU A 162 17.39 8.15 -0.41
N GLN A 163 17.11 9.12 0.45
CA GLN A 163 16.87 8.87 1.87
C GLN A 163 15.66 7.95 2.09
N TRP A 164 14.56 8.20 1.36
CA TRP A 164 13.39 7.33 1.39
C TRP A 164 13.72 5.90 1.00
N GLN A 165 14.47 5.73 -0.09
CA GLN A 165 14.88 4.40 -0.57
C GLN A 165 15.73 3.67 0.48
N ASP A 166 16.72 4.35 1.02
CA ASP A 166 17.64 3.80 2.02
C ASP A 166 16.90 3.40 3.32
N GLU A 167 16.03 4.27 3.83
CA GLU A 167 15.27 3.97 5.04
C GLU A 167 14.31 2.79 4.84
N LEU A 168 13.60 2.74 3.70
CA LEU A 168 12.68 1.64 3.40
C LEU A 168 13.41 0.32 3.20
N PHE A 169 14.56 0.34 2.56
CA PHE A 169 15.36 -0.86 2.35
C PHE A 169 15.99 -1.37 3.65
N HIS A 170 16.72 -0.52 4.37
CA HIS A 170 17.49 -0.94 5.53
C HIS A 170 16.62 -1.22 6.76
N ARG A 171 15.54 -0.45 6.96
CA ARG A 171 14.69 -0.58 8.15
C ARG A 171 13.52 -1.54 7.97
N PHE A 172 12.95 -1.57 6.76
CA PHE A 172 11.72 -2.32 6.48
C PHE A 172 11.91 -3.46 5.48
N GLN A 173 13.08 -3.57 4.85
CA GLN A 173 13.37 -4.56 3.81
C GLN A 173 12.39 -4.45 2.62
N LEU A 174 12.02 -3.23 2.26
CA LEU A 174 11.13 -2.91 1.16
C LEU A 174 11.95 -2.37 -0.03
N PRO A 175 12.01 -3.10 -1.17
CA PRO A 175 12.83 -2.73 -2.32
C PRO A 175 12.13 -1.71 -3.22
N PHE A 176 12.03 -0.47 -2.77
CA PHE A 176 11.49 0.60 -3.59
C PHE A 176 12.48 1.05 -4.66
N GLU A 177 11.96 1.32 -5.86
CA GLU A 177 12.74 1.78 -7.00
C GLU A 177 12.49 3.27 -7.27
N ILE A 178 13.60 4.06 -7.37
CA ILE A 178 13.49 5.48 -7.73
C ILE A 178 13.29 5.63 -9.24
N LEU A 179 12.30 6.43 -9.62
CA LEU A 179 12.01 6.80 -11.00
C LEU A 179 13.09 7.73 -11.58
N THR A 180 13.81 7.26 -12.60
CA THR A 180 14.79 8.04 -13.39
C THR A 180 14.36 8.15 -14.85
N ASN A 181 15.01 9.01 -15.66
CA ASN A 181 14.72 9.10 -17.09
C ASN A 181 15.12 7.81 -17.80
N ASP A 182 16.33 7.31 -17.52
CA ASP A 182 16.87 6.11 -18.14
C ASP A 182 15.94 4.89 -17.92
N LYS A 183 15.35 4.78 -16.71
CA LYS A 183 14.38 3.73 -16.41
C LYS A 183 13.08 3.87 -17.18
N LEU A 184 12.60 5.11 -17.39
CA LEU A 184 11.40 5.36 -18.21
C LEU A 184 11.62 4.99 -19.68
N GLU A 185 12.82 5.26 -20.21
CA GLU A 185 13.18 4.95 -21.59
C GLU A 185 13.44 3.45 -21.79
N ALA A 186 14.01 2.79 -20.78
CA ALA A 186 14.33 1.36 -20.81
C ALA A 186 13.11 0.43 -20.55
N ALA A 187 11.92 0.97 -20.31
CA ALA A 187 10.73 0.18 -20.00
C ALA A 187 10.33 -0.73 -21.16
N ARG A 188 10.25 -2.04 -20.89
CA ARG A 188 9.93 -3.07 -21.89
C ARG A 188 8.48 -3.00 -22.37
N THR A 189 7.56 -2.65 -21.47
CA THR A 189 6.12 -2.50 -21.75
C THR A 189 5.77 -1.13 -22.34
N GLY A 190 6.74 -0.21 -22.45
CA GLY A 190 6.53 1.20 -22.75
C GLY A 190 6.03 2.03 -21.58
N ASN A 191 5.68 1.39 -20.47
CA ASN A 191 5.27 2.05 -19.23
C ASN A 191 5.97 1.43 -18.00
N TRP A 192 7.01 2.09 -17.53
CA TRP A 192 7.81 1.62 -16.39
C TRP A 192 7.00 1.42 -15.10
N PHE A 193 5.94 2.20 -14.89
CA PHE A 193 5.07 2.03 -13.72
C PHE A 193 4.32 0.70 -13.71
N MET A 194 4.10 0.07 -14.85
CA MET A 194 3.48 -1.26 -14.92
C MET A 194 4.45 -2.39 -14.55
N GLU A 195 5.75 -2.13 -14.68
CA GLU A 195 6.81 -3.11 -14.40
C GLU A 195 7.26 -3.08 -12.93
N ASN A 196 6.91 -2.00 -12.19
CA ASN A 196 7.40 -1.77 -10.84
C ASN A 196 6.24 -1.47 -9.88
N ASN A 197 6.18 -2.24 -8.82
CA ASN A 197 5.10 -2.15 -7.84
C ASN A 197 5.39 -1.18 -6.69
N LEU A 198 6.64 -1.02 -6.30
CA LEU A 198 7.08 -0.16 -5.20
C LEU A 198 7.97 0.95 -5.77
N VAL A 199 7.42 2.15 -5.87
CA VAL A 199 8.02 3.26 -6.64
C VAL A 199 8.18 4.50 -5.78
N ILE A 200 9.34 5.15 -5.91
CA ILE A 200 9.61 6.51 -5.41
C ILE A 200 9.74 7.44 -6.60
N ALA A 201 8.98 8.52 -6.60
CA ALA A 201 9.04 9.53 -7.64
C ALA A 201 9.27 10.94 -7.06
N ARG A 202 10.05 11.73 -7.78
CA ARG A 202 10.34 13.12 -7.38
C ARG A 202 9.17 14.03 -7.76
N LEU A 203 8.64 14.77 -6.78
CA LEU A 203 7.50 15.68 -6.93
C LEU A 203 7.68 16.65 -8.13
N ASP A 204 8.85 17.28 -8.23
CA ASP A 204 9.11 18.26 -9.27
C ASP A 204 9.19 17.66 -10.67
N LYS A 205 9.65 16.41 -10.78
CA LYS A 205 9.66 15.68 -12.05
C LYS A 205 8.24 15.35 -12.50
N LEU A 206 7.44 14.78 -11.60
CA LEU A 206 6.04 14.44 -11.90
C LEU A 206 5.21 15.68 -12.23
N SER A 207 5.35 16.78 -11.46
CA SER A 207 4.53 17.98 -11.65
C SER A 207 4.80 18.75 -12.96
N ARG A 208 5.94 18.50 -13.61
CA ARG A 208 6.35 19.21 -14.83
C ARG A 208 6.24 18.38 -16.10
N ASN A 209 6.02 17.07 -16.00
CA ASN A 209 6.06 16.17 -17.15
C ASN A 209 4.72 15.47 -17.33
N GLU A 210 3.92 15.99 -18.28
CA GLU A 210 2.59 15.49 -18.58
C GLU A 210 2.61 14.07 -19.20
N ASP A 211 3.65 13.71 -19.97
CA ASP A 211 3.80 12.37 -20.53
C ASP A 211 4.01 11.33 -19.44
N VAL A 212 4.79 11.68 -18.40
CA VAL A 212 4.97 10.80 -17.24
C VAL A 212 3.68 10.69 -16.42
N GLN A 213 2.92 11.78 -16.29
CA GLN A 213 1.60 11.74 -15.63
C GLN A 213 0.60 10.87 -16.42
N ALA A 214 0.59 10.95 -17.75
CA ALA A 214 -0.25 10.10 -18.58
C ALA A 214 0.10 8.60 -18.42
N LYS A 215 1.39 8.26 -18.37
CA LYS A 215 1.84 6.89 -18.09
C LYS A 215 1.46 6.43 -16.68
N LEU A 216 1.56 7.31 -15.68
CA LEU A 216 1.16 7.03 -14.31
C LEU A 216 -0.35 6.79 -14.17
N ALA A 217 -1.15 7.53 -14.95
CA ALA A 217 -2.61 7.48 -14.94
C ALA A 217 -3.20 6.42 -15.91
N ALA A 218 -2.36 5.60 -16.52
CA ALA A 218 -2.83 4.56 -17.44
C ALA A 218 -3.83 3.62 -16.72
N PRO A 219 -4.92 3.18 -17.36
CA PRO A 219 -6.00 2.39 -16.74
C PRO A 219 -5.51 1.11 -16.02
N ASP A 220 -4.45 0.50 -16.56
CA ASP A 220 -3.86 -0.71 -16.00
C ASP A 220 -2.84 -0.42 -14.88
N CYS A 221 -2.53 0.87 -14.63
CA CYS A 221 -1.58 1.31 -13.61
C CYS A 221 -2.32 1.75 -12.34
N ARG A 222 -2.95 0.79 -11.63
CA ARG A 222 -3.65 1.07 -10.38
C ARG A 222 -2.70 1.05 -9.19
N TRP A 223 -2.89 2.00 -8.26
CA TRP A 223 -2.12 2.11 -7.04
C TRP A 223 -3.01 1.79 -5.83
N ASP A 224 -2.54 0.90 -4.94
CA ASP A 224 -3.24 0.61 -3.69
C ASP A 224 -3.05 1.76 -2.71
N LEU A 225 -1.84 2.31 -2.64
CA LEU A 225 -1.49 3.44 -1.76
C LEU A 225 -0.60 4.43 -2.50
N ILE A 226 -0.91 5.71 -2.35
CA ILE A 226 0.00 6.81 -2.70
C ILE A 226 0.32 7.60 -1.43
N VAL A 227 1.62 7.83 -1.20
CA VAL A 227 2.15 8.63 -0.10
C VAL A 227 2.82 9.87 -0.67
N CYS A 228 2.45 11.05 -0.19
CA CYS A 228 3.08 12.31 -0.59
C CYS A 228 3.78 12.94 0.60
N ASP A 229 5.10 13.02 0.53
CA ASP A 229 5.92 13.69 1.54
C ASP A 229 6.12 15.17 1.22
N GLU A 230 6.26 15.99 2.26
CA GLU A 230 6.26 17.46 2.19
C GLU A 230 5.06 18.00 1.37
N ALA A 231 3.90 17.40 1.63
CA ALA A 231 2.67 17.61 0.87
C ALA A 231 2.18 19.06 0.86
N HIS A 232 2.61 19.91 1.79
CA HIS A 232 2.33 21.36 1.78
C HIS A 232 2.78 22.04 0.47
N LYS A 233 3.78 21.46 -0.23
CA LYS A 233 4.21 21.95 -1.55
C LYS A 233 3.16 21.77 -2.66
N MET A 234 2.13 20.96 -2.41
CA MET A 234 1.00 20.76 -3.32
C MET A 234 -0.20 21.64 -2.97
N SER A 235 -0.06 22.63 -2.08
CA SER A 235 -1.13 23.57 -1.78
C SER A 235 -1.43 24.48 -2.97
N ALA A 236 -2.68 24.92 -3.07
CA ALA A 236 -3.11 26.05 -3.90
C ALA A 236 -3.28 27.28 -3.00
N SER A 237 -3.43 28.44 -3.58
CA SER A 237 -3.68 29.68 -2.82
C SER A 237 -4.91 30.40 -3.31
N PHE A 238 -5.65 30.99 -2.37
CA PHE A 238 -6.78 31.85 -2.66
C PHE A 238 -6.35 33.31 -2.53
N PHE A 239 -6.50 34.08 -3.60
CA PHE A 239 -6.13 35.48 -3.61
C PHE A 239 -7.06 36.29 -4.52
N GLY A 240 -7.60 37.40 -4.01
CA GLY A 240 -8.42 38.31 -4.78
C GLY A 240 -9.77 37.74 -5.30
N GLY A 241 -10.32 36.72 -4.64
CA GLY A 241 -11.57 36.07 -5.08
C GLY A 241 -11.35 34.90 -6.06
N GLU A 242 -10.09 34.61 -6.45
CA GLU A 242 -9.76 33.54 -7.38
C GLU A 242 -8.79 32.51 -6.76
N ILE A 243 -8.97 31.24 -7.16
CA ILE A 243 -8.06 30.16 -6.74
C ILE A 243 -6.89 30.09 -7.74
N LYS A 244 -5.68 30.21 -7.24
CA LYS A 244 -4.47 30.03 -8.02
C LYS A 244 -3.95 28.59 -7.87
N TYR A 245 -4.26 27.77 -8.84
CA TYR A 245 -3.75 26.40 -8.92
C TYR A 245 -2.29 26.37 -9.36
N THR A 246 -1.48 25.58 -8.65
CA THR A 246 -0.10 25.32 -9.04
C THR A 246 -0.01 23.98 -9.79
N LYS A 247 1.04 23.79 -10.62
CA LYS A 247 1.28 22.48 -11.27
C LYS A 247 1.39 21.33 -10.27
N ARG A 248 1.91 21.61 -9.06
CA ARG A 248 2.01 20.61 -7.99
C ARG A 248 0.64 20.31 -7.37
N HIS A 249 -0.24 21.30 -7.26
CA HIS A 249 -1.62 21.08 -6.80
C HIS A 249 -2.41 20.22 -7.80
N ASN A 250 -2.33 20.54 -9.09
CA ASN A 250 -2.97 19.75 -10.15
C ASN A 250 -2.45 18.31 -10.16
N LEU A 251 -1.15 18.11 -9.92
CA LEU A 251 -0.61 16.76 -9.71
C LEU A 251 -1.23 16.10 -8.48
N GLY A 252 -1.37 16.81 -7.35
CA GLY A 252 -2.02 16.29 -6.14
C GLY A 252 -3.45 15.84 -6.41
N GLN A 253 -4.23 16.61 -7.16
CA GLN A 253 -5.57 16.23 -7.61
C GLN A 253 -5.55 14.96 -8.46
N LEU A 254 -4.65 14.87 -9.44
CA LEU A 254 -4.48 13.66 -10.25
C LEU A 254 -4.16 12.46 -9.36
N LEU A 255 -3.14 12.55 -8.48
CA LEU A 255 -2.75 11.46 -7.59
C LEU A 255 -3.89 10.99 -6.69
N SER A 256 -4.71 11.92 -6.20
CA SER A 256 -5.90 11.64 -5.40
C SER A 256 -6.90 10.73 -6.12
N THR A 257 -7.02 10.83 -7.45
CA THR A 257 -7.92 9.99 -8.26
C THR A 257 -7.35 8.62 -8.59
N LEU A 258 -6.03 8.44 -8.54
CA LEU A 258 -5.35 7.22 -8.94
C LEU A 258 -5.30 6.14 -7.85
N THR A 259 -5.69 6.47 -6.64
CA THR A 259 -5.64 5.54 -5.51
C THR A 259 -6.84 5.70 -4.59
N ARG A 260 -7.21 4.60 -3.95
CA ARG A 260 -8.19 4.62 -2.87
C ARG A 260 -7.57 5.10 -1.55
N HIS A 261 -6.31 4.75 -1.27
CA HIS A 261 -5.60 5.13 -0.05
C HIS A 261 -4.59 6.23 -0.35
N PHE A 262 -4.81 7.42 0.21
CA PHE A 262 -3.98 8.59 -0.04
C PHE A 262 -3.49 9.19 1.27
N LEU A 263 -2.18 9.10 1.51
CA LEU A 263 -1.50 9.60 2.71
C LEU A 263 -0.69 10.85 2.36
N LEU A 264 -1.08 11.97 2.90
CA LEU A 264 -0.31 13.21 2.84
C LEU A 264 0.51 13.37 4.12
N MET A 265 1.76 13.78 4.00
CA MET A 265 2.65 14.00 5.13
C MET A 265 3.29 15.38 5.04
N THR A 266 3.24 16.13 6.13
CA THR A 266 3.94 17.43 6.25
C THR A 266 4.12 17.79 7.71
N ALA A 267 5.12 18.62 8.00
CA ALA A 267 5.25 19.24 9.31
C ALA A 267 4.53 20.60 9.40
N THR A 268 4.14 21.18 8.26
CA THR A 268 3.56 22.51 8.16
C THR A 268 2.27 22.46 7.34
N PRO A 269 1.18 21.90 7.92
CA PRO A 269 -0.08 21.74 7.18
C PRO A 269 -0.77 23.06 6.86
N HIS A 270 -0.48 24.12 7.60
CA HIS A 270 -1.18 25.38 7.57
C HIS A 270 -0.20 26.57 7.42
N ASN A 271 -0.49 27.46 6.49
CA ASN A 271 0.31 28.68 6.24
C ASN A 271 -0.29 29.94 6.92
N GLY A 272 -1.28 29.77 7.80
CA GLY A 272 -1.99 30.86 8.49
C GLY A 272 -3.27 31.33 7.82
N LYS A 273 -3.60 30.82 6.62
CA LYS A 273 -4.84 31.12 5.90
C LYS A 273 -5.73 29.88 5.84
N GLU A 274 -6.93 29.99 6.36
CA GLU A 274 -7.89 28.89 6.42
C GLU A 274 -8.29 28.40 5.02
N GLU A 275 -8.47 29.32 4.09
CA GLU A 275 -8.84 29.00 2.71
C GLU A 275 -7.79 28.13 2.01
N ASP A 276 -6.51 28.45 2.19
CA ASP A 276 -5.40 27.68 1.62
C ASP A 276 -5.32 26.28 2.25
N PHE A 277 -5.64 26.16 3.55
CA PHE A 277 -5.70 24.89 4.24
C PHE A 277 -6.87 24.03 3.75
N GLN A 278 -8.05 24.60 3.56
CA GLN A 278 -9.22 23.90 3.02
C GLN A 278 -8.93 23.41 1.59
N LEU A 279 -8.32 24.24 0.73
CA LEU A 279 -7.86 23.85 -0.60
C LEU A 279 -6.84 22.71 -0.56
N PHE A 280 -5.97 22.70 0.44
CA PHE A 280 -5.04 21.60 0.62
C PHE A 280 -5.75 20.31 1.08
N MET A 281 -6.71 20.41 2.00
CA MET A 281 -7.50 19.28 2.47
C MET A 281 -8.44 18.72 1.39
N SER A 282 -8.85 19.52 0.40
CA SER A 282 -9.64 19.05 -0.73
C SER A 282 -8.94 17.99 -1.57
N LEU A 283 -7.61 17.86 -1.49
CA LEU A 283 -6.85 16.75 -2.09
C LEU A 283 -7.23 15.40 -1.45
N LEU A 284 -7.65 15.39 -0.19
CA LEU A 284 -8.10 14.19 0.51
C LEU A 284 -9.59 13.92 0.28
N ASP A 285 -10.41 14.94 0.37
CA ASP A 285 -11.86 14.85 0.21
C ASP A 285 -12.37 16.14 -0.46
N GLY A 286 -12.54 16.09 -1.79
CA GLY A 286 -13.03 17.20 -2.58
C GLY A 286 -14.42 17.63 -2.13
N ASP A 287 -15.35 16.68 -1.98
CA ASP A 287 -16.75 16.94 -1.66
C ASP A 287 -16.92 17.69 -0.32
N ARG A 288 -16.13 17.33 0.67
CA ARG A 288 -16.16 17.92 2.02
C ARG A 288 -15.59 19.34 2.05
N PHE A 289 -14.58 19.62 1.22
CA PHE A 289 -13.86 20.88 1.17
C PHE A 289 -14.13 21.67 -0.12
N GLU A 290 -14.94 21.13 -1.06
CA GLU A 290 -15.34 21.83 -2.27
C GLU A 290 -16.37 22.94 -1.99
N GLY A 291 -15.96 24.09 -2.40
CA GLY A 291 -16.85 25.13 -2.84
C GLY A 291 -17.59 25.85 -1.78
N ARG A 292 -16.99 26.56 -1.02
CA ARG A 292 -17.55 27.85 -0.54
C ARG A 292 -16.61 28.40 0.50
N PHE A 293 -15.57 29.03 0.00
CA PHE A 293 -14.85 30.08 0.74
C PHE A 293 -15.79 31.21 1.03
N HIS A 294 -16.91 30.96 1.70
CA HIS A 294 -17.90 31.97 2.06
C HIS A 294 -17.73 32.32 3.51
N ASP A 295 -17.38 33.59 3.69
CA ASP A 295 -17.58 34.43 4.89
C ASP A 295 -17.82 33.66 6.22
N GLY A 296 -16.75 33.46 6.95
CA GLY A 296 -16.80 33.42 8.42
C GLY A 296 -17.50 32.25 9.10
N VAL A 297 -17.82 31.14 8.44
CA VAL A 297 -18.63 30.09 9.06
C VAL A 297 -18.02 28.72 8.92
N HIS A 298 -17.72 28.14 10.08
CA HIS A 298 -17.43 26.75 10.39
C HIS A 298 -16.04 26.29 10.02
N ALA A 299 -15.16 26.26 11.02
CA ALA A 299 -14.02 25.37 11.03
C ALA A 299 -14.54 23.94 10.78
N VAL A 300 -14.22 23.37 9.62
CA VAL A 300 -14.58 21.98 9.31
C VAL A 300 -13.78 21.10 10.26
N ASP A 301 -14.46 20.25 11.01
CA ASP A 301 -13.77 19.27 11.85
C ASP A 301 -12.96 18.32 10.95
N VAL A 302 -11.66 18.27 11.14
CA VAL A 302 -10.70 17.43 10.39
C VAL A 302 -10.07 16.36 11.26
N SER A 303 -10.56 16.14 12.47
CA SER A 303 -10.00 15.21 13.45
C SER A 303 -9.99 13.75 12.97
N ASP A 304 -10.93 13.41 12.09
CA ASP A 304 -11.02 12.10 11.45
C ASP A 304 -10.04 11.92 10.27
N MET A 305 -9.53 13.02 9.71
CA MET A 305 -8.69 13.03 8.50
C MET A 305 -7.26 13.51 8.77
N MET A 306 -6.98 14.03 9.95
CA MET A 306 -5.68 14.58 10.28
C MET A 306 -5.22 14.15 11.67
N ARG A 307 -3.94 13.87 11.79
CA ARG A 307 -3.24 13.79 13.07
C ARG A 307 -2.13 14.83 13.12
N ARG A 308 -2.03 15.52 14.26
CA ARG A 308 -0.93 16.45 14.53
C ARG A 308 -0.44 16.26 15.95
N MET A 309 0.83 15.92 16.11
CA MET A 309 1.51 15.92 17.40
C MET A 309 2.70 16.88 17.38
N VAL A 310 2.81 17.68 18.40
CA VAL A 310 3.94 18.60 18.61
C VAL A 310 5.03 17.94 19.43
N LYS A 311 6.27 18.37 19.24
CA LYS A 311 7.46 17.78 19.89
C LYS A 311 7.35 17.69 21.41
N GLU A 312 6.70 18.65 22.02
CA GLU A 312 6.51 18.75 23.46
C GLU A 312 5.66 17.60 24.06
N HIS A 313 4.83 16.99 23.21
CA HIS A 313 3.96 15.87 23.62
C HIS A 313 4.54 14.50 23.28
N LEU A 314 5.72 14.44 22.65
CA LEU A 314 6.33 13.17 22.26
C LEU A 314 7.08 12.55 23.45
N LEU A 315 6.63 11.36 23.83
CA LEU A 315 7.17 10.63 24.98
C LEU A 315 7.86 9.35 24.53
N LYS A 316 8.82 8.91 25.34
CA LYS A 316 9.38 7.55 25.30
C LYS A 316 8.45 6.58 26.03
N PHE A 317 8.74 5.27 25.97
CA PHE A 317 7.96 4.24 26.66
C PHE A 317 7.99 4.35 28.20
N ASP A 318 9.04 4.93 28.76
CA ASP A 318 9.16 5.20 30.20
C ASP A 318 8.42 6.47 30.64
N GLY A 319 7.73 7.15 29.73
CA GLY A 319 6.99 8.38 29.99
C GLY A 319 7.85 9.65 30.02
N THR A 320 9.16 9.53 29.78
CA THR A 320 10.04 10.73 29.71
C THR A 320 9.87 11.45 28.37
N PRO A 321 10.02 12.79 28.33
CA PRO A 321 9.97 13.55 27.08
C PRO A 321 11.03 13.07 26.09
N LEU A 322 10.64 12.97 24.81
CA LEU A 322 11.56 12.59 23.73
C LEU A 322 12.52 13.73 23.39
N PHE A 323 12.04 14.95 23.48
CA PHE A 323 12.82 16.17 23.21
C PHE A 323 12.97 17.01 24.48
N PRO A 324 14.07 17.78 24.61
CA PRO A 324 14.21 18.73 25.70
C PRO A 324 13.15 19.85 25.58
N GLU A 325 12.88 20.51 26.71
CA GLU A 325 11.99 21.66 26.74
C GLU A 325 12.48 22.77 25.79
N ARG A 326 11.54 23.32 25.04
CA ARG A 326 11.83 24.41 24.10
C ARG A 326 11.76 25.73 24.84
N ILE A 327 12.93 26.34 25.09
CA ILE A 327 13.06 27.65 25.70
C ILE A 327 13.35 28.68 24.60
N ALA A 328 12.43 29.61 24.38
CA ALA A 328 12.63 30.73 23.47
C ALA A 328 12.91 32.01 24.28
N TYR A 329 14.02 32.65 24.00
CA TYR A 329 14.34 33.94 24.58
C TYR A 329 14.85 34.90 23.52
N THR A 330 14.54 36.17 23.71
CA THR A 330 15.01 37.21 22.80
C THR A 330 16.38 37.73 23.27
N VAL A 331 17.38 37.60 22.44
CA VAL A 331 18.69 38.19 22.69
C VAL A 331 18.71 39.56 21.99
N PRO A 332 18.67 40.66 22.76
CA PRO A 332 18.81 41.98 22.18
C PRO A 332 20.25 42.17 21.72
N TYR A 333 20.40 42.62 20.50
CA TYR A 333 21.72 42.92 19.93
C TYR A 333 21.69 44.34 19.35
N LYS A 334 22.73 45.11 19.59
CA LYS A 334 22.84 46.47 19.04
C LYS A 334 23.65 46.40 17.75
N LEU A 335 23.05 46.91 16.68
CA LEU A 335 23.76 47.13 15.42
C LEU A 335 24.93 48.05 15.64
N SER A 336 26.08 47.82 15.04
CA SER A 336 27.13 48.78 14.91
C SER A 336 26.68 49.96 14.03
N ASP A 337 27.31 51.12 14.14
CA ASP A 337 26.93 52.31 13.34
C ASP A 337 26.95 52.04 11.84
N ALA A 338 27.85 51.19 11.38
CA ALA A 338 27.94 50.78 9.97
C ALA A 338 26.77 49.88 9.56
N GLU A 339 26.37 48.93 10.38
CA GLU A 339 25.22 48.04 10.16
C GLU A 339 23.90 48.81 10.25
N ALA A 340 23.76 49.72 11.22
CA ALA A 340 22.58 50.59 11.34
C ALA A 340 22.40 51.50 10.12
N ASN A 341 23.47 52.06 9.61
CA ASN A 341 23.46 52.87 8.39
C ASN A 341 23.08 52.02 7.15
N LEU A 342 23.64 50.82 7.03
CA LEU A 342 23.27 49.91 5.93
C LEU A 342 21.82 49.47 6.01
N TYR A 343 21.34 49.15 7.21
CA TYR A 343 19.94 48.75 7.43
C TYR A 343 18.95 49.88 7.05
N ALA A 344 19.28 51.13 7.44
CA ALA A 344 18.47 52.33 7.12
C ALA A 344 18.49 52.66 5.61
N GLN A 345 19.50 52.23 4.86
CA GLN A 345 19.56 52.43 3.39
C GLN A 345 18.79 51.34 2.60
N VAL A 346 18.53 50.18 3.20
CA VAL A 346 17.89 49.03 2.53
C VAL A 346 16.42 48.89 2.90
N THR A 347 16.00 49.40 4.06
CA THR A 347 14.60 49.46 4.51
C THR A 347 13.98 50.80 4.24
#